data_253db49bad1b5c8576f9a3a2e6bad3e4
#
_entry.id   253db49bad1b5c8576f9a3a2e6bad3e4
#
_cell.length_a   1.000
_cell.length_b   1.000
_cell.length_c   1.000
_cell.angle_alpha   90.00
_cell.angle_beta   90.00
_cell.angle_gamma   90.00
#
_symmetry.space_group_name_H-M   'P 1'
#
loop_
_entity.id
_entity.type
_entity.pdbx_description
1 polymer ?
#
loop_
_entity_poly.entity_id
_entity_poly.type
_entity_poly.pdbx_seq_one_letter_code
_entity_poly.pdbx_strand_id
1 'polypeptide(L)'
;MNLSFVVRTGFIMAFAVALAACSGSEETAQAKPKPVHFESGDECHVCGMVITRFPGPKGESISGKEQQVRKFCSTKDMFSWVLQPENVNRDHVLYVHDMAGTEWDKPDDAALIDAREAFYVVGSERTGAMGPTLASFAEESAAEAFASEFGGEVVAFADVTMEHLSSGGGMSSGMGGSHSM
;
A
#
# COMPACT_ATOMS: atom_id res chain seq x y z
N MET A 1 -24.29 11.33 -74.26
CA MET A 1 -24.31 11.40 -72.81
C MET A 1 -23.66 10.10 -72.33
N ASN A 2 -22.41 10.13 -72.00
CA ASN A 2 -21.52 8.93 -71.87
C ASN A 2 -21.74 8.18 -70.55
N LEU A 3 -22.27 6.99 -70.66
CA LEU A 3 -22.53 6.05 -69.55
C LEU A 3 -21.25 5.69 -68.70
N SER A 4 -20.05 5.90 -69.34
CA SER A 4 -18.75 5.62 -68.68
C SER A 4 -18.35 6.60 -67.58
N PHE A 5 -19.01 7.75 -67.46
CA PHE A 5 -18.64 8.78 -66.46
C PHE A 5 -19.35 8.52 -65.11
N VAL A 6 -20.51 7.86 -65.12
CA VAL A 6 -21.29 7.60 -63.91
C VAL A 6 -20.69 6.44 -63.08
N VAL A 7 -20.06 5.46 -63.75
CA VAL A 7 -19.48 4.28 -63.07
C VAL A 7 -18.16 4.63 -62.36
N ARG A 8 -17.41 5.65 -62.82
CA ARG A 8 -16.13 6.04 -62.20
C ARG A 8 -16.30 6.87 -60.91
N THR A 9 -17.43 7.59 -60.78
CA THR A 9 -17.70 8.43 -59.60
C THR A 9 -18.25 7.62 -58.42
N GLY A 10 -18.94 6.49 -58.71
CA GLY A 10 -19.47 5.59 -57.67
C GLY A 10 -18.43 4.77 -56.93
N PHE A 11 -17.28 4.48 -57.59
CA PHE A 11 -16.26 3.61 -57.00
C PHE A 11 -15.31 4.34 -56.06
N ILE A 12 -15.19 5.66 -56.16
CA ILE A 12 -14.31 6.50 -55.28
C ILE A 12 -15.01 6.78 -53.95
N MET A 13 -16.35 6.79 -53.91
CA MET A 13 -17.09 7.08 -52.68
C MET A 13 -17.27 5.87 -51.75
N ALA A 14 -17.09 4.64 -52.27
CA ALA A 14 -17.18 3.42 -51.45
C ALA A 14 -15.89 3.06 -50.70
N PHE A 15 -14.72 3.70 -51.04
CA PHE A 15 -13.44 3.39 -50.40
C PHE A 15 -13.13 4.30 -49.21
N ALA A 16 -13.88 5.39 -49.01
CA ALA A 16 -13.64 6.37 -47.93
C ALA A 16 -14.29 5.99 -46.58
N VAL A 17 -15.13 4.95 -46.52
CA VAL A 17 -15.86 4.56 -45.29
C VAL A 17 -15.17 3.43 -44.51
N ALA A 18 -14.11 2.81 -45.04
CA ALA A 18 -13.45 1.66 -44.41
C ALA A 18 -12.30 2.02 -43.43
N LEU A 19 -11.99 3.30 -43.19
CA LEU A 19 -10.88 3.75 -42.36
C LEU A 19 -11.29 4.24 -40.96
N ALA A 20 -12.55 4.15 -40.58
CA ALA A 20 -13.03 4.61 -39.28
C ALA A 20 -13.22 3.49 -38.22
N ALA A 21 -12.71 2.28 -38.45
CA ALA A 21 -12.90 1.12 -37.56
C ALA A 21 -11.64 0.74 -36.75
N CYS A 22 -10.70 1.65 -36.58
CA CYS A 22 -9.63 1.52 -35.58
C CYS A 22 -9.87 2.54 -34.45
N SER A 23 -11.04 2.50 -33.84
CA SER A 23 -11.18 2.97 -32.46
C SER A 23 -10.46 1.95 -31.59
N GLY A 24 -9.22 2.24 -31.23
CA GLY A 24 -8.51 1.53 -30.20
C GLY A 24 -9.44 1.48 -28.98
N SER A 25 -9.62 0.28 -28.43
CA SER A 25 -10.16 0.12 -27.10
C SER A 25 -9.26 0.95 -26.19
N GLU A 26 -9.70 2.14 -25.79
CA GLU A 26 -9.19 2.78 -24.60
C GLU A 26 -9.45 1.76 -23.48
N GLU A 27 -8.41 1.01 -23.14
CA GLU A 27 -8.34 0.30 -21.88
C GLU A 27 -8.53 1.38 -20.83
N THR A 28 -9.75 1.52 -20.34
CA THR A 28 -10.06 2.42 -19.24
C THR A 28 -9.19 1.94 -18.08
N ALA A 29 -8.08 2.63 -17.84
CA ALA A 29 -7.25 2.45 -16.66
C ALA A 29 -8.21 2.51 -15.47
N GLN A 30 -8.44 1.36 -14.85
CA GLN A 30 -9.39 1.24 -13.76
C GLN A 30 -8.88 2.17 -12.65
N ALA A 31 -9.65 3.19 -12.30
CA ALA A 31 -9.24 4.16 -11.30
C ALA A 31 -8.89 3.43 -10.01
N LYS A 32 -7.75 3.78 -9.42
CA LYS A 32 -7.28 3.23 -8.16
C LYS A 32 -8.39 3.32 -7.11
N PRO A 33 -8.81 2.22 -6.47
CA PRO A 33 -9.84 2.25 -5.44
C PRO A 33 -9.41 3.19 -4.30
N LYS A 34 -10.36 3.90 -3.73
CA LYS A 34 -10.11 4.79 -2.58
C LYS A 34 -10.03 3.98 -1.29
N PRO A 35 -9.29 4.47 -0.26
CA PRO A 35 -9.26 3.83 1.05
C PRO A 35 -10.64 3.79 1.69
N VAL A 36 -10.86 2.81 2.56
CA VAL A 36 -12.11 2.57 3.28
C VAL A 36 -11.88 2.81 4.77
N HIS A 37 -12.67 3.69 5.37
CA HIS A 37 -12.56 4.02 6.80
C HIS A 37 -12.69 2.79 7.70
N PHE A 38 -11.97 2.80 8.82
CA PHE A 38 -12.06 1.76 9.85
C PHE A 38 -13.27 1.97 10.75
N GLU A 39 -14.18 1.00 10.78
CA GLU A 39 -15.38 1.04 11.62
C GLU A 39 -15.14 0.33 12.95
N SER A 40 -15.96 0.68 13.97
CA SER A 40 -15.80 0.16 15.33
C SER A 40 -15.93 -1.36 15.48
N GLY A 41 -16.50 -2.03 14.48
CA GLY A 41 -16.66 -3.49 14.43
C GLY A 41 -15.67 -4.21 13.53
N ASP A 42 -14.77 -3.49 12.86
CA ASP A 42 -13.83 -4.11 11.95
C ASP A 42 -12.80 -5.00 12.68
N GLU A 43 -12.64 -6.20 12.16
CA GLU A 43 -11.69 -7.18 12.68
C GLU A 43 -10.46 -7.29 11.76
N CYS A 44 -9.30 -7.47 12.37
CA CYS A 44 -8.04 -7.66 11.66
C CYS A 44 -8.05 -8.98 10.88
N HIS A 45 -7.72 -8.91 9.60
CA HIS A 45 -7.67 -10.08 8.71
C HIS A 45 -6.66 -11.17 9.17
N VAL A 46 -5.61 -10.78 9.88
CA VAL A 46 -4.55 -11.69 10.34
C VAL A 46 -4.85 -12.27 11.71
N CYS A 47 -5.22 -11.42 12.69
CA CYS A 47 -5.31 -11.83 14.09
C CYS A 47 -6.73 -11.85 14.67
N GLY A 48 -7.75 -11.36 13.93
CA GLY A 48 -9.15 -11.34 14.36
C GLY A 48 -9.48 -10.32 15.46
N MET A 49 -8.53 -9.48 15.86
CA MET A 49 -8.80 -8.46 16.89
C MET A 49 -9.55 -7.26 16.30
N VAL A 50 -10.40 -6.64 17.13
CA VAL A 50 -11.10 -5.39 16.76
C VAL A 50 -10.10 -4.27 16.61
N ILE A 51 -9.97 -3.74 15.38
CA ILE A 51 -8.88 -2.86 14.93
C ILE A 51 -8.83 -1.56 15.73
N THR A 52 -9.98 -0.91 15.92
CA THR A 52 -10.09 0.43 16.52
C THR A 52 -9.77 0.47 18.02
N ARG A 53 -9.53 -0.67 18.66
CA ARG A 53 -9.18 -0.77 20.07
C ARG A 53 -7.69 -0.58 20.37
N PHE A 54 -6.86 -0.53 19.37
CA PHE A 54 -5.42 -0.53 19.52
C PHE A 54 -4.77 0.73 18.96
N PRO A 55 -3.63 1.15 19.51
CA PRO A 55 -2.89 2.30 19.02
C PRO A 55 -2.11 2.00 17.75
N GLY A 56 -1.48 3.03 17.19
CA GLY A 56 -0.56 2.97 16.07
C GLY A 56 -1.24 2.87 14.71
N PRO A 57 -0.47 3.00 13.62
CA PRO A 57 -0.97 3.00 12.26
C PRO A 57 -1.63 1.68 11.88
N LYS A 58 -2.76 1.77 11.17
CA LYS A 58 -3.48 0.65 10.61
C LYS A 58 -3.11 0.50 9.14
N GLY A 59 -3.41 -0.66 8.58
CA GLY A 59 -3.26 -0.91 7.16
C GLY A 59 -4.51 -1.52 6.54
N GLU A 60 -4.67 -1.32 5.24
CA GLU A 60 -5.68 -2.02 4.45
C GLU A 60 -5.14 -2.46 3.09
N SER A 61 -5.73 -3.50 2.54
CA SER A 61 -5.47 -4.01 1.20
C SER A 61 -6.79 -4.11 0.45
N ILE A 62 -6.82 -3.54 -0.75
CA ILE A 62 -7.96 -3.62 -1.67
C ILE A 62 -7.50 -4.37 -2.91
N SER A 63 -8.09 -5.54 -3.20
CA SER A 63 -7.78 -6.27 -4.44
C SER A 63 -8.37 -5.54 -5.64
N GLY A 64 -7.54 -5.28 -6.68
CA GLY A 64 -7.93 -4.45 -7.83
C GLY A 64 -9.17 -4.93 -8.57
N LYS A 65 -9.28 -6.24 -8.84
CA LYS A 65 -10.38 -6.81 -9.64
C LYS A 65 -11.67 -7.04 -8.86
N GLU A 66 -11.55 -7.50 -7.62
CA GLU A 66 -12.72 -7.91 -6.80
C GLU A 66 -13.13 -6.84 -5.80
N GLN A 67 -12.34 -5.79 -5.66
CA GLN A 67 -12.48 -4.73 -4.66
C GLN A 67 -12.70 -5.29 -3.23
N GLN A 68 -12.12 -6.46 -2.97
CA GLN A 68 -12.18 -7.07 -1.66
C GLN A 68 -11.25 -6.31 -0.72
N VAL A 69 -11.83 -5.72 0.32
CA VAL A 69 -11.10 -5.00 1.35
C VAL A 69 -10.67 -5.96 2.46
N ARG A 70 -9.40 -5.89 2.84
CA ARG A 70 -8.83 -6.54 4.03
C ARG A 70 -8.23 -5.47 4.90
N LYS A 71 -8.58 -5.45 6.16
CA LYS A 71 -8.14 -4.48 7.15
C LYS A 71 -7.22 -5.13 8.17
N PHE A 72 -6.23 -4.39 8.64
CA PHE A 72 -5.19 -4.87 9.55
C PHE A 72 -5.07 -3.93 10.75
N CYS A 73 -4.95 -4.51 11.95
CA CYS A 73 -4.86 -3.72 13.18
C CYS A 73 -3.50 -3.01 13.36
N SER A 74 -2.52 -3.35 12.53
CA SER A 74 -1.22 -2.67 12.48
C SER A 74 -0.58 -2.77 11.08
N THR A 75 0.35 -1.89 10.78
CA THR A 75 1.22 -2.00 9.60
C THR A 75 2.04 -3.29 9.62
N LYS A 76 2.45 -3.77 10.80
CA LYS A 76 3.13 -5.04 10.95
C LYS A 76 2.28 -6.21 10.44
N ASP A 77 1.00 -6.28 10.83
CA ASP A 77 0.11 -7.33 10.36
C ASP A 77 -0.14 -7.24 8.85
N MET A 78 -0.27 -6.02 8.32
CA MET A 78 -0.38 -5.82 6.89
C MET A 78 0.85 -6.36 6.16
N PHE A 79 2.07 -5.99 6.58
CA PHE A 79 3.29 -6.49 5.96
C PHE A 79 3.46 -8.00 6.14
N SER A 80 3.12 -8.55 7.31
CA SER A 80 3.15 -9.99 7.55
C SER A 80 2.28 -10.76 6.55
N TRP A 81 1.19 -10.16 6.09
CA TRP A 81 0.32 -10.73 5.09
C TRP A 81 0.81 -10.44 3.66
N VAL A 82 1.21 -9.20 3.35
CA VAL A 82 1.65 -8.78 2.01
C VAL A 82 2.90 -9.53 1.56
N LEU A 83 3.85 -9.76 2.46
CA LEU A 83 5.14 -10.41 2.16
C LEU A 83 5.03 -11.94 2.02
N GLN A 84 3.85 -12.54 2.22
CA GLN A 84 3.69 -13.97 1.95
C GLN A 84 3.81 -14.25 0.45
N PRO A 85 4.39 -15.40 0.05
CA PRO A 85 4.61 -15.76 -1.36
C PRO A 85 3.34 -15.69 -2.21
N GLU A 86 2.19 -16.03 -1.62
CA GLU A 86 0.89 -16.01 -2.28
C GLU A 86 0.32 -14.60 -2.49
N ASN A 87 0.82 -13.60 -1.77
CA ASN A 87 0.30 -12.23 -1.78
C ASN A 87 1.25 -11.22 -2.43
N VAL A 88 2.57 -11.45 -2.36
CA VAL A 88 3.61 -10.48 -2.77
C VAL A 88 3.49 -10.03 -4.24
N ASN A 89 3.01 -10.91 -5.12
CA ASN A 89 2.86 -10.65 -6.55
C ASN A 89 1.41 -10.37 -6.98
N ARG A 90 0.50 -10.18 -6.03
CA ARG A 90 -0.89 -9.85 -6.36
C ARG A 90 -1.08 -8.37 -6.58
N ASP A 91 -2.04 -8.04 -7.44
CA ASP A 91 -2.48 -6.65 -7.67
C ASP A 91 -3.34 -6.18 -6.49
N HIS A 92 -2.67 -5.60 -5.50
CA HIS A 92 -3.28 -4.99 -4.33
C HIS A 92 -2.97 -3.50 -4.30
N VAL A 93 -3.99 -2.69 -4.08
CA VAL A 93 -3.83 -1.32 -3.61
C VAL A 93 -3.76 -1.37 -2.09
N LEU A 94 -2.72 -0.77 -1.53
CA LEU A 94 -2.42 -0.82 -0.10
C LEU A 94 -2.46 0.61 0.47
N TYR A 95 -3.08 0.76 1.64
CA TYR A 95 -3.13 2.02 2.36
C TYR A 95 -2.67 1.84 3.80
N VAL A 96 -2.06 2.89 4.35
CA VAL A 96 -1.63 2.98 5.75
C VAL A 96 -1.91 4.38 6.27
N HIS A 97 -2.01 4.57 7.58
CA HIS A 97 -2.09 5.92 8.17
C HIS A 97 -0.77 6.66 8.04
N ASP A 98 -0.81 7.91 7.62
CA ASP A 98 0.28 8.86 7.81
C ASP A 98 0.27 9.36 9.26
N MET A 99 1.31 9.04 10.01
CA MET A 99 1.40 9.38 11.44
C MET A 99 1.93 10.79 11.70
N ALA A 100 2.27 11.56 10.66
CA ALA A 100 2.80 12.92 10.84
C ALA A 100 1.77 13.91 11.40
N GLY A 101 0.49 13.73 11.09
CA GLY A 101 -0.57 14.68 11.44
C GLY A 101 -1.69 14.08 12.29
N THR A 102 -1.48 12.91 12.90
CA THR A 102 -2.53 12.20 13.64
C THR A 102 -2.03 11.66 14.99
N GLU A 103 -2.95 11.40 15.91
CA GLU A 103 -2.61 10.87 17.23
C GLU A 103 -2.26 9.38 17.14
N TRP A 104 -1.22 8.95 17.86
CA TRP A 104 -0.80 7.55 17.89
C TRP A 104 -1.88 6.61 18.40
N ASP A 105 -2.58 7.02 19.44
CA ASP A 105 -3.59 6.18 20.09
C ASP A 105 -4.89 6.06 19.28
N LYS A 106 -5.14 7.04 18.43
CA LYS A 106 -6.34 7.07 17.56
C LYS A 106 -6.02 7.75 16.23
N PRO A 107 -5.39 7.03 15.31
CA PRO A 107 -5.13 7.56 13.97
C PRO A 107 -6.41 7.97 13.24
N ASP A 108 -6.34 9.09 12.52
CA ASP A 108 -7.46 9.61 11.72
C ASP A 108 -7.48 8.96 10.34
N ASP A 109 -8.58 8.33 9.98
CA ASP A 109 -8.75 7.69 8.67
C ASP A 109 -8.68 8.67 7.49
N ALA A 110 -8.85 9.98 7.73
CA ALA A 110 -8.59 11.00 6.72
C ALA A 110 -7.11 11.09 6.32
N ALA A 111 -6.20 10.55 7.15
CA ALA A 111 -4.76 10.48 6.91
C ALA A 111 -4.30 9.16 6.25
N LEU A 112 -5.18 8.40 5.61
CA LEU A 112 -4.80 7.21 4.85
C LEU A 112 -4.09 7.58 3.55
N ILE A 113 -2.87 7.06 3.38
CA ILE A 113 -1.97 7.27 2.24
C ILE A 113 -1.65 5.97 1.53
N ASP A 114 -1.11 6.06 0.29
CA ASP A 114 -0.60 4.90 -0.42
C ASP A 114 0.58 4.27 0.33
N ALA A 115 0.41 3.03 0.75
CA ALA A 115 1.44 2.31 1.49
C ALA A 115 2.76 2.12 0.71
N ARG A 116 2.69 2.04 -0.63
CA ARG A 116 3.88 1.83 -1.47
C ARG A 116 4.73 3.08 -1.65
N GLU A 117 4.15 4.25 -1.42
CA GLU A 117 4.82 5.55 -1.48
C GLU A 117 5.25 6.05 -0.10
N ALA A 118 4.83 5.36 0.96
CA ALA A 118 5.13 5.73 2.33
C ALA A 118 6.54 5.29 2.79
N PHE A 119 7.07 6.03 3.75
CA PHE A 119 8.28 5.71 4.52
C PHE A 119 7.88 5.06 5.84
N TYR A 120 8.69 4.12 6.30
CA TYR A 120 8.42 3.34 7.51
C TYR A 120 9.55 3.45 8.49
N VAL A 121 9.22 3.56 9.79
CA VAL A 121 10.20 3.44 10.86
C VAL A 121 10.07 2.07 11.50
N VAL A 122 11.11 1.25 11.36
CA VAL A 122 11.20 -0.10 11.92
C VAL A 122 12.02 -0.08 13.21
N GLY A 123 11.64 -0.89 14.20
CA GLY A 123 12.39 -1.03 15.45
C GLY A 123 12.28 0.16 16.42
N SER A 124 11.30 1.05 16.27
CA SER A 124 11.03 2.11 17.23
C SER A 124 10.46 1.56 18.54
N GLU A 125 10.52 2.37 19.62
CA GLU A 125 9.94 2.05 20.92
C GLU A 125 8.40 2.07 20.95
N ARG A 126 7.77 2.62 19.90
CA ARG A 126 6.30 2.71 19.82
C ARG A 126 5.69 1.38 19.44
N THR A 127 4.58 1.06 20.08
CA THR A 127 3.89 -0.23 19.92
C THR A 127 2.50 -0.05 19.33
N GLY A 128 2.05 -1.06 18.58
CA GLY A 128 0.69 -1.21 18.05
C GLY A 128 -0.08 -2.35 18.72
N ALA A 129 -1.01 -2.95 17.99
CA ALA A 129 -1.92 -3.98 18.52
C ALA A 129 -1.20 -5.24 19.04
N MET A 130 -0.13 -5.67 18.38
CA MET A 130 0.61 -6.90 18.70
C MET A 130 2.06 -6.59 19.16
N GLY A 131 2.25 -5.51 19.88
CA GLY A 131 3.57 -5.05 20.29
C GLY A 131 4.25 -4.19 19.23
N PRO A 132 5.55 -4.34 18.96
CA PRO A 132 6.27 -3.51 18.00
C PRO A 132 5.58 -3.48 16.64
N THR A 133 5.49 -2.27 16.06
CA THR A 133 4.88 -2.03 14.75
C THR A 133 5.75 -1.05 13.94
N LEU A 134 5.47 -0.91 12.66
CA LEU A 134 6.14 0.07 11.82
C LEU A 134 5.32 1.36 11.83
N ALA A 135 5.92 2.48 12.23
CA ALA A 135 5.30 3.78 12.02
C ALA A 135 5.39 4.15 10.53
N SER A 136 4.34 4.74 9.97
CA SER A 136 4.25 5.06 8.54
C SER A 136 4.03 6.55 8.33
N PHE A 137 4.68 7.12 7.31
CA PHE A 137 4.72 8.55 7.02
C PHE A 137 4.67 8.81 5.52
N ALA A 138 4.00 9.89 5.09
CA ALA A 138 4.01 10.32 3.70
C ALA A 138 5.38 10.90 3.30
N GLU A 139 6.05 11.58 4.24
CA GLU A 139 7.30 12.29 4.01
C GLU A 139 8.45 11.65 4.77
N GLU A 140 9.60 11.47 4.10
CA GLU A 140 10.81 10.89 4.69
C GLU A 140 11.29 11.70 5.90
N SER A 141 11.26 13.03 5.81
CA SER A 141 11.65 13.93 6.89
C SER A 141 10.80 13.77 8.16
N ALA A 142 9.52 13.41 8.03
CA ALA A 142 8.65 13.10 9.16
C ALA A 142 9.03 11.74 9.80
N ALA A 143 9.36 10.76 8.97
CA ALA A 143 9.88 9.47 9.44
C ALA A 143 11.21 9.63 10.19
N GLU A 144 12.15 10.44 9.68
CA GLU A 144 13.43 10.76 10.32
C GLU A 144 13.24 11.46 11.67
N ALA A 145 12.33 12.45 11.72
CA ALA A 145 12.00 13.13 12.97
C ALA A 145 11.45 12.16 14.02
N PHE A 146 10.54 11.26 13.61
CA PHE A 146 10.00 10.23 14.49
C PHE A 146 11.08 9.25 14.95
N ALA A 147 11.94 8.78 14.03
CA ALA A 147 13.05 7.88 14.38
C ALA A 147 14.06 8.54 15.35
N SER A 148 14.28 9.85 15.23
CA SER A 148 15.14 10.61 16.17
C SER A 148 14.56 10.67 17.58
N GLU A 149 13.22 10.68 17.73
CA GLU A 149 12.52 10.77 19.01
C GLU A 149 12.31 9.39 19.66
N PHE A 150 11.91 8.38 18.85
CA PHE A 150 11.46 7.08 19.34
C PHE A 150 12.39 5.93 18.95
N GLY A 151 13.54 6.23 18.35
CA GLY A 151 14.45 5.22 17.82
C GLY A 151 13.93 4.55 16.54
N GLY A 152 14.73 3.63 16.04
CA GLY A 152 14.42 2.87 14.84
C GLY A 152 15.16 3.35 13.61
N GLU A 153 14.89 2.71 12.48
CA GLU A 153 15.49 2.95 11.18
C GLU A 153 14.40 3.29 10.15
N VAL A 154 14.67 4.28 9.29
CA VAL A 154 13.76 4.65 8.20
C VAL A 154 14.03 3.76 7.00
N VAL A 155 12.97 3.14 6.47
CA VAL A 155 13.03 2.28 5.28
C VAL A 155 11.88 2.61 4.32
N ALA A 156 12.10 2.44 3.01
CA ALA A 156 11.03 2.51 2.03
C ALA A 156 10.18 1.22 2.03
N PHE A 157 8.98 1.28 1.47
CA PHE A 157 8.10 0.10 1.37
C PHE A 157 8.79 -1.13 0.78
N ALA A 158 9.58 -0.95 -0.29
CA ALA A 158 10.24 -2.04 -1.00
C ALA A 158 11.34 -2.74 -0.17
N ASP A 159 11.87 -2.04 0.83
CA ASP A 159 12.96 -2.52 1.68
C ASP A 159 12.46 -3.20 2.97
N VAL A 160 11.16 -3.15 3.22
CA VAL A 160 10.57 -3.87 4.38
C VAL A 160 10.66 -5.36 4.15
N THR A 161 11.28 -6.07 5.10
CA THR A 161 11.50 -7.51 5.06
C THR A 161 10.82 -8.22 6.25
N MET A 162 10.69 -9.55 6.18
CA MET A 162 10.20 -10.37 7.30
C MET A 162 11.11 -10.26 8.54
N GLU A 163 12.40 -9.96 8.36
CA GLU A 163 13.33 -9.73 9.48
C GLU A 163 12.95 -8.48 10.26
N HIS A 164 12.61 -7.37 9.58
CA HIS A 164 12.12 -6.14 10.20
C HIS A 164 10.86 -6.38 11.05
N LEU A 165 9.99 -7.33 10.65
CA LEU A 165 8.78 -7.67 11.39
C LEU A 165 9.06 -8.50 12.64
N SER A 166 10.16 -9.26 12.65
CA SER A 166 10.55 -10.14 13.77
C SER A 166 11.43 -9.42 14.80
N SER A 167 12.23 -8.44 14.37
CA SER A 167 13.20 -7.70 15.22
C SER A 167 12.61 -6.61 16.11
N GLY A 168 11.31 -6.45 16.17
CA GLY A 168 10.62 -5.46 17.00
C GLY A 168 10.66 -5.70 18.51
N GLY A 169 11.74 -6.24 19.04
CA GLY A 169 12.06 -6.33 20.45
C GLY A 169 13.56 -6.12 20.59
N GLY A 170 13.97 -4.87 20.81
CA GLY A 170 15.37 -4.48 20.84
C GLY A 170 16.27 -5.45 21.60
N MET A 171 17.32 -5.91 20.90
CA MET A 171 18.62 -6.24 21.49
C MET A 171 19.67 -5.94 20.44
N SER A 172 20.26 -4.76 20.55
CA SER A 172 21.60 -4.52 20.10
C SER A 172 22.49 -5.56 20.79
N SER A 173 22.77 -6.66 20.13
CA SER A 173 23.75 -7.64 20.57
C SER A 173 25.14 -7.12 20.27
N GLY A 174 25.57 -6.11 21.03
CA GLY A 174 26.96 -5.83 21.24
C GLY A 174 27.55 -6.90 22.17
N MET A 175 27.96 -8.05 21.62
CA MET A 175 28.84 -8.99 22.32
C MET A 175 30.11 -9.22 21.51
N GLY A 176 31.00 -8.24 21.60
CA GLY A 176 32.42 -8.49 21.50
C GLY A 176 32.94 -9.04 22.85
N GLY A 177 32.87 -10.33 23.04
CA GLY A 177 33.50 -11.06 24.16
C GLY A 177 34.70 -11.84 23.63
N SER A 178 35.88 -11.20 23.59
CA SER A 178 37.15 -11.88 23.48
C SER A 178 37.39 -12.71 24.75
N HIS A 179 37.39 -14.02 24.63
CA HIS A 179 38.01 -14.90 25.64
C HIS A 179 39.33 -15.36 25.08
N SER A 180 40.39 -14.74 25.63
CA SER A 180 41.75 -15.25 25.64
C SER A 180 41.89 -16.25 26.80
N MET A 181 42.27 -17.47 26.51
CA MET A 181 43.14 -18.34 27.29
C MET A 181 43.84 -19.31 26.36
#